data_dfd25b135675081703b9656e50356973
#
_entry.id   dfd25b135675081703b9656e50356973
#
_cell.length_a   1.000
_cell.length_b   1.000
_cell.length_c   1.000
_cell.angle_alpha   90.00
_cell.angle_beta   90.00
_cell.angle_gamma   90.00
#
_symmetry.space_group_name_H-M   'P 1'
#
loop_
_entity.id
_entity.type
_entity.pdbx_description
1 polymer ?
#
loop_
_entity_poly.entity_id
_entity_poly.type
_entity_poly.pdbx_seq_one_letter_code
_entity_poly.pdbx_strand_id
1 'polypeptide(L)'
;RRHTRYPLVTGVQTCALPIFRFVTVNYGGWDHHAGIENAMRRQGPVLDQALAGLVSDLAERGMLDSTLVLVTSEFGRTPKINASAGRDHYPRVYSVALAGGGLKQGLVYGSSNSTASEPEENPVRIEDVLTTVYQQLGINADKELMAPGSRPIEIIDGGDVIQELVA
;
A
#
# COMPACT_ATOMS: atom_id res chain seq x y z
N ARG A 1 15.74 -6.30 26.14
CA ARG A 1 14.65 -6.76 25.23
C ARG A 1 15.32 -7.32 24.00
N ARG A 2 15.07 -8.60 23.64
CA ARG A 2 15.58 -9.21 22.42
C ARG A 2 14.81 -8.63 21.24
N HIS A 3 15.46 -7.83 20.40
CA HIS A 3 14.91 -7.42 19.12
C HIS A 3 14.80 -8.67 18.22
N THR A 4 13.59 -9.15 18.03
CA THR A 4 13.33 -10.23 17.09
C THR A 4 13.57 -9.67 15.69
N ARG A 5 14.61 -10.14 15.00
CA ARG A 5 14.95 -9.69 13.65
C ARG A 5 14.00 -10.39 12.67
N TYR A 6 13.05 -9.64 12.15
CA TYR A 6 12.24 -10.10 11.02
C TYR A 6 12.99 -9.80 9.72
N PRO A 7 12.93 -10.68 8.71
CA PRO A 7 13.69 -10.52 7.47
C PRO A 7 13.33 -9.25 6.68
N LEU A 8 12.14 -8.70 6.87
CA LEU A 8 11.65 -7.53 6.13
C LEU A 8 11.73 -6.23 6.93
N VAL A 9 11.55 -6.29 8.23
CA VAL A 9 11.62 -5.11 9.10
C VAL A 9 12.71 -5.33 10.14
N THR A 10 13.76 -4.57 10.02
CA THR A 10 14.84 -4.53 11.01
C THR A 10 14.77 -3.17 11.73
N GLY A 11 15.32 -3.09 12.95
CA GLY A 11 15.46 -1.81 13.64
C GLY A 11 16.21 -0.74 12.82
N VAL A 12 16.96 -1.17 11.79
CA VAL A 12 17.63 -0.28 10.83
C VAL A 12 16.64 0.48 9.96
N GLN A 13 15.55 -0.16 9.51
CA GLN A 13 14.53 0.50 8.67
C GLN A 13 13.80 1.60 9.45
N THR A 14 13.37 1.32 10.67
CA THR A 14 12.72 2.31 11.53
C THR A 14 13.68 3.45 11.90
N CYS A 15 14.97 3.18 12.11
CA CYS A 15 15.98 4.21 12.36
C CYS A 15 16.31 5.05 11.11
N ALA A 16 16.03 4.56 9.90
CA ALA A 16 16.24 5.30 8.66
C ALA A 16 15.16 6.34 8.39
N LEU A 17 13.92 6.12 8.85
CA LEU A 17 12.78 7.00 8.59
C LEU A 17 12.96 8.47 9.03
N PRO A 18 13.63 8.80 10.13
CA PRO A 18 13.93 10.19 10.47
C PRO A 18 14.89 10.88 9.49
N ILE A 19 15.65 10.09 8.72
CA ILE A 19 16.67 10.58 7.79
C ILE A 19 16.12 10.66 6.36
N PHE A 20 15.37 9.65 5.95
CA PHE A 20 14.82 9.54 4.60
C PHE A 20 13.34 9.88 4.60
N ARG A 21 12.93 10.75 3.69
CA ARG A 21 11.53 11.16 3.53
C ARG A 21 10.66 10.11 2.85
N PHE A 22 11.30 9.19 2.12
CA PHE A 22 10.61 8.12 1.40
C PHE A 22 11.47 6.86 1.43
N VAL A 23 10.87 5.74 1.81
CA VAL A 23 11.53 4.43 1.88
C VAL A 23 10.64 3.39 1.21
N THR A 24 11.18 2.65 0.27
CA THR A 24 10.49 1.54 -0.38
C THR A 24 11.06 0.22 0.11
N VAL A 25 10.17 -0.68 0.53
CA VAL A 25 10.53 -2.05 0.89
C VAL A 25 9.89 -3.00 -0.11
N ASN A 26 10.70 -3.69 -0.89
CA ASN A 26 10.25 -4.69 -1.84
C ASN A 26 10.23 -6.07 -1.20
N TYR A 27 9.05 -6.70 -1.18
CA TYR A 27 8.88 -8.09 -0.78
C TYR A 27 8.27 -8.88 -1.93
N GLY A 28 9.12 -9.41 -2.80
CA GLY A 28 8.73 -10.15 -3.98
C GLY A 28 8.29 -11.60 -3.72
N GLY A 29 7.97 -12.31 -4.81
CA GLY A 29 7.61 -13.72 -4.76
C GLY A 29 6.14 -14.00 -4.53
N TRP A 30 5.24 -13.05 -4.83
CA TRP A 30 3.79 -13.17 -4.65
C TRP A 30 3.04 -13.60 -5.92
N ASP A 31 3.75 -13.86 -7.02
CA ASP A 31 3.17 -14.24 -8.31
C ASP A 31 2.83 -15.73 -8.38
N HIS A 32 1.75 -16.12 -7.71
CA HIS A 32 1.37 -17.53 -7.52
C HIS A 32 0.29 -18.00 -8.50
N HIS A 33 0.70 -18.35 -9.70
CA HIS A 33 -0.17 -18.98 -10.71
C HIS A 33 -0.47 -20.46 -10.43
N ALA A 34 0.19 -21.06 -9.44
CA ALA A 34 -0.03 -22.43 -9.00
C ALA A 34 0.19 -22.56 -7.49
N GLY A 35 -0.53 -23.47 -6.84
CA GLY A 35 -0.31 -23.85 -5.45
C GLY A 35 -0.34 -22.71 -4.44
N ILE A 36 -1.24 -21.74 -4.59
CA ILE A 36 -1.29 -20.50 -3.81
C ILE A 36 -1.43 -20.74 -2.31
N GLU A 37 -2.12 -21.80 -1.89
CA GLU A 37 -2.32 -22.08 -0.47
C GLU A 37 -0.99 -22.27 0.27
N ASN A 38 -0.10 -23.11 -0.27
CA ASN A 38 1.21 -23.35 0.32
C ASN A 38 2.10 -22.10 0.33
N ALA A 39 1.99 -21.28 -0.70
CA ALA A 39 2.70 -20.01 -0.79
C ALA A 39 2.21 -19.04 0.29
N MET A 40 0.89 -18.86 0.44
CA MET A 40 0.30 -17.99 1.45
C MET A 40 0.63 -18.45 2.88
N ARG A 41 0.61 -19.76 3.14
CA ARG A 41 1.01 -20.30 4.45
C ARG A 41 2.46 -19.99 4.83
N ARG A 42 3.35 -19.82 3.86
CA ARG A 42 4.76 -19.46 4.10
C ARG A 42 5.00 -17.96 4.16
N GLN A 43 4.45 -17.22 3.20
CA GLN A 43 4.75 -15.78 3.03
C GLN A 43 3.84 -14.88 3.84
N GLY A 44 2.57 -15.24 4.01
CA GLY A 44 1.59 -14.46 4.76
C GLY A 44 2.05 -14.15 6.18
N PRO A 45 2.43 -15.15 7.00
CA PRO A 45 2.90 -14.89 8.36
C PRO A 45 4.15 -14.01 8.45
N VAL A 46 5.03 -14.07 7.45
CA VAL A 46 6.24 -13.23 7.40
C VAL A 46 5.87 -11.77 7.15
N LEU A 47 4.97 -11.53 6.19
CA LEU A 47 4.46 -10.18 5.90
C LEU A 47 3.69 -9.62 7.10
N ASP A 48 2.79 -10.41 7.68
CA ASP A 48 1.96 -10.03 8.83
C ASP A 48 2.84 -9.59 10.02
N GLN A 49 3.81 -10.41 10.39
CA GLN A 49 4.72 -10.10 11.49
C GLN A 49 5.60 -8.88 11.19
N ALA A 50 6.07 -8.75 9.95
CA ALA A 50 6.90 -7.61 9.55
C ALA A 50 6.12 -6.30 9.60
N LEU A 51 4.89 -6.30 9.06
CA LEU A 51 4.02 -5.13 9.05
C LEU A 51 3.55 -4.76 10.46
N ALA A 52 3.11 -5.73 11.25
CA ALA A 52 2.73 -5.52 12.64
C ALA A 52 3.90 -4.96 13.46
N GLY A 53 5.11 -5.50 13.27
CA GLY A 53 6.32 -5.01 13.93
C GLY A 53 6.68 -3.58 13.55
N LEU A 54 6.56 -3.22 12.27
CA LEU A 54 6.81 -1.86 11.80
C LEU A 54 5.82 -0.86 12.39
N VAL A 55 4.52 -1.14 12.27
CA VAL A 55 3.46 -0.23 12.75
C VAL A 55 3.54 -0.07 14.28
N SER A 56 3.77 -1.16 15.00
CA SER A 56 3.91 -1.12 16.47
C SER A 56 5.15 -0.32 16.92
N ASP A 57 6.30 -0.50 16.26
CA ASP A 57 7.52 0.23 16.60
C ASP A 57 7.38 1.73 16.27
N LEU A 58 6.73 2.09 15.16
CA LEU A 58 6.40 3.48 14.84
C LEU A 58 5.46 4.10 15.89
N ALA A 59 4.43 3.37 16.31
CA ALA A 59 3.50 3.84 17.34
C ALA A 59 4.20 4.02 18.71
N GLU A 60 4.99 3.03 19.15
CA GLU A 60 5.75 3.09 20.42
C GLU A 60 6.75 4.25 20.46
N ARG A 61 7.28 4.65 19.29
CA ARG A 61 8.19 5.79 19.17
C ARG A 61 7.50 7.13 18.97
N GLY A 62 6.17 7.16 18.88
CA GLY A 62 5.40 8.38 18.56
C GLY A 62 5.65 8.91 17.16
N MET A 63 6.03 8.05 16.22
CA MET A 63 6.33 8.40 14.82
C MET A 63 5.19 8.07 13.85
N LEU A 64 4.21 7.27 14.26
CA LEU A 64 3.16 6.79 13.36
C LEU A 64 2.31 7.93 12.79
N ASP A 65 2.00 8.96 13.58
CA ASP A 65 1.20 10.10 13.14
C ASP A 65 1.90 10.92 12.04
N SER A 66 3.23 10.89 12.00
CA SER A 66 4.05 11.61 11.01
C SER A 66 4.66 10.69 9.94
N THR A 67 4.30 9.42 9.92
CA THR A 67 4.81 8.42 8.98
C THR A 67 3.66 7.68 8.32
N LEU A 68 3.46 7.89 7.02
CA LEU A 68 2.48 7.13 6.25
C LEU A 68 3.09 5.80 5.80
N VAL A 69 2.46 4.70 6.17
CA VAL A 69 2.78 3.36 5.70
C VAL A 69 1.75 2.96 4.63
N LEU A 70 2.20 2.70 3.42
CA LEU A 70 1.39 2.19 2.31
C LEU A 70 1.82 0.75 1.98
N VAL A 71 0.88 -0.18 1.98
CA VAL A 71 1.08 -1.56 1.51
C VAL A 71 0.24 -1.76 0.26
N THR A 72 0.89 -2.02 -0.85
CA THR A 72 0.24 -2.17 -2.15
C THR A 72 0.97 -3.18 -3.03
N SER A 73 0.34 -3.58 -4.11
CA SER A 73 0.93 -4.30 -5.24
C SER A 73 0.52 -3.60 -6.53
N GLU A 74 1.05 -4.05 -7.66
CA GLU A 74 0.77 -3.49 -8.97
C GLU A 74 -0.67 -3.75 -9.46
N PHE A 75 -1.27 -4.87 -9.06
CA PHE A 75 -2.66 -5.26 -9.36
C PHE A 75 -3.13 -6.38 -8.42
N GLY A 76 -4.40 -6.73 -8.52
CA GLY A 76 -5.02 -7.83 -7.79
C GLY A 76 -4.86 -9.19 -8.46
N ARG A 77 -5.54 -10.18 -7.92
CA ARG A 77 -5.57 -11.56 -8.41
C ARG A 77 -7.01 -12.00 -8.69
N THR A 78 -7.17 -12.94 -9.61
CA THR A 78 -8.51 -13.46 -9.96
C THR A 78 -9.25 -13.94 -8.72
N PRO A 79 -10.55 -13.59 -8.55
CA PRO A 79 -11.37 -14.12 -7.45
C PRO A 79 -11.46 -15.64 -7.46
N LYS A 80 -11.48 -16.23 -8.65
CA LYS A 80 -11.55 -17.69 -8.85
C LYS A 80 -10.15 -18.30 -8.88
N ILE A 81 -9.98 -19.40 -8.17
CA ILE A 81 -8.78 -20.26 -8.25
C ILE A 81 -8.76 -20.96 -9.61
N ASN A 82 -7.61 -20.96 -10.28
CA ASN A 82 -7.40 -21.61 -11.57
C ASN A 82 -7.16 -23.13 -11.41
N ALA A 83 -7.04 -23.85 -12.54
CA ALA A 83 -6.85 -25.28 -12.57
C ALA A 83 -5.57 -25.79 -11.92
N SER A 84 -4.56 -24.91 -11.76
CA SER A 84 -3.28 -25.20 -11.09
C SER A 84 -3.30 -24.84 -9.61
N ALA A 85 -4.49 -24.60 -9.01
CA ALA A 85 -4.65 -24.15 -7.62
C ALA A 85 -3.90 -22.84 -7.34
N GLY A 86 -3.85 -21.91 -8.30
CA GLY A 86 -3.28 -20.58 -8.22
C GLY A 86 -4.28 -19.48 -8.56
N ARG A 87 -3.81 -18.24 -8.61
CA ARG A 87 -4.59 -17.07 -9.05
C ARG A 87 -3.79 -16.30 -10.10
N ASP A 88 -4.48 -15.90 -11.16
CA ASP A 88 -3.87 -15.14 -12.25
C ASP A 88 -3.99 -13.63 -12.01
N HIS A 89 -3.32 -12.83 -12.84
CA HIS A 89 -3.37 -11.37 -12.77
C HIS A 89 -4.78 -10.85 -13.01
N TYR A 90 -5.21 -9.89 -12.18
CA TYR A 90 -6.54 -9.31 -12.29
C TYR A 90 -6.52 -7.84 -11.86
N PRO A 91 -6.39 -6.90 -12.81
CA PRO A 91 -6.19 -5.49 -12.48
C PRO A 91 -7.49 -4.74 -12.11
N ARG A 92 -8.67 -5.35 -12.28
CA ARG A 92 -9.94 -4.65 -12.12
C ARG A 92 -10.29 -4.30 -10.68
N VAL A 93 -9.85 -5.12 -9.74
CA VAL A 93 -10.12 -4.91 -8.31
C VAL A 93 -9.01 -5.46 -7.46
N TYR A 94 -8.57 -4.67 -6.49
CA TYR A 94 -7.64 -5.08 -5.43
C TYR A 94 -7.74 -4.13 -4.24
N SER A 95 -7.09 -4.46 -3.16
CA SER A 95 -7.08 -3.65 -1.95
C SER A 95 -5.68 -3.16 -1.64
N VAL A 96 -5.60 -1.97 -1.06
CA VAL A 96 -4.40 -1.42 -0.46
C VAL A 96 -4.62 -1.23 1.04
N ALA A 97 -3.55 -1.23 1.83
CA ALA A 97 -3.64 -0.89 3.24
C ALA A 97 -2.79 0.34 3.54
N LEU A 98 -3.32 1.21 4.40
CA LEU A 98 -2.70 2.45 4.80
C LEU A 98 -2.67 2.52 6.33
N ALA A 99 -1.58 3.04 6.91
CA ALA A 99 -1.49 3.27 8.35
C ALA A 99 -0.70 4.55 8.65
N GLY A 100 -1.12 5.28 9.67
CA GLY A 100 -0.44 6.50 10.13
C GLY A 100 -0.59 7.70 9.20
N GLY A 101 0.35 8.64 9.29
CA GLY A 101 0.44 9.80 8.39
C GLY A 101 -0.78 10.72 8.39
N GLY A 102 -1.52 10.85 9.51
CA GLY A 102 -2.71 11.69 9.58
C GLY A 102 -3.96 11.08 8.95
N LEU A 103 -3.99 9.76 8.73
CA LEU A 103 -5.17 9.07 8.24
C LEU A 103 -6.05 8.54 9.37
N LYS A 104 -7.36 8.45 9.13
CA LYS A 104 -8.32 7.84 10.05
C LYS A 104 -8.00 6.37 10.26
N GLN A 105 -8.12 5.93 11.51
CA GLN A 105 -7.85 4.55 11.91
C GLN A 105 -9.12 3.70 11.86
N GLY A 106 -8.96 2.39 11.57
CA GLY A 106 -10.03 1.42 11.62
C GLY A 106 -11.11 1.58 10.55
N LEU A 107 -10.84 2.33 9.49
CA LEU A 107 -11.76 2.55 8.38
C LEU A 107 -11.54 1.50 7.29
N VAL A 108 -12.64 0.97 6.76
CA VAL A 108 -12.68 0.23 5.50
C VAL A 108 -13.45 1.12 4.51
N TYR A 109 -12.83 1.48 3.40
CA TYR A 109 -13.41 2.37 2.40
C TYR A 109 -13.48 1.66 1.04
N GLY A 110 -14.67 1.66 0.47
CA GLY A 110 -14.97 0.92 -0.75
C GLY A 110 -15.20 -0.57 -0.54
N SER A 111 -15.96 -1.14 -1.44
CA SER A 111 -16.19 -2.59 -1.49
C SER A 111 -16.28 -3.08 -2.93
N SER A 112 -16.04 -4.39 -3.12
CA SER A 112 -16.30 -5.06 -4.39
C SER A 112 -17.72 -5.64 -4.41
N ASN A 113 -18.18 -6.00 -5.61
CA ASN A 113 -19.40 -6.76 -5.78
C ASN A 113 -19.30 -8.16 -5.13
N SER A 114 -20.42 -8.88 -5.07
CA SER A 114 -20.53 -10.19 -4.42
C SER A 114 -19.62 -11.28 -5.00
N THR A 115 -19.10 -11.08 -6.21
CA THR A 115 -18.16 -12.00 -6.87
C THR A 115 -16.70 -11.56 -6.75
N ALA A 116 -16.44 -10.45 -6.09
CA ALA A 116 -15.12 -9.81 -5.97
C ALA A 116 -14.44 -9.56 -7.33
N SER A 117 -15.24 -9.24 -8.36
CA SER A 117 -14.77 -9.06 -9.73
C SER A 117 -14.69 -7.60 -10.18
N GLU A 118 -15.43 -6.72 -9.54
CA GLU A 118 -15.48 -5.29 -9.87
C GLU A 118 -15.64 -4.48 -8.58
N PRO A 119 -15.11 -3.25 -8.50
CA PRO A 119 -15.49 -2.31 -7.45
C PRO A 119 -16.97 -1.96 -7.57
N GLU A 120 -17.68 -1.84 -6.45
CA GLU A 120 -19.13 -1.56 -6.43
C GLU A 120 -19.46 -0.32 -5.62
N GLU A 121 -19.06 -0.29 -4.35
CA GLU A 121 -19.30 0.88 -3.48
C GLU A 121 -18.03 1.69 -3.34
N ASN A 122 -18.15 3.00 -3.45
CA ASN A 122 -17.04 3.96 -3.33
C ASN A 122 -15.79 3.47 -4.09
N PRO A 123 -15.89 3.30 -5.42
CA PRO A 123 -14.74 2.84 -6.22
C PRO A 123 -13.60 3.85 -6.11
N VAL A 124 -12.39 3.34 -5.91
CA VAL A 124 -11.17 4.14 -5.79
C VAL A 124 -10.27 3.84 -6.99
N ARG A 125 -9.82 4.88 -7.67
CA ARG A 125 -8.80 4.77 -8.71
C ARG A 125 -7.41 4.83 -8.08
N ILE A 126 -6.41 4.34 -8.78
CA ILE A 126 -5.03 4.41 -8.30
C ILE A 126 -4.55 5.86 -8.18
N GLU A 127 -5.02 6.73 -9.06
CA GLU A 127 -4.74 8.16 -9.05
C GLU A 127 -5.27 8.81 -7.76
N ASP A 128 -6.44 8.39 -7.27
CA ASP A 128 -7.03 8.91 -6.01
C ASP A 128 -6.16 8.50 -4.80
N VAL A 129 -5.68 7.25 -4.79
CA VAL A 129 -4.74 6.78 -3.74
C VAL A 129 -3.46 7.60 -3.76
N LEU A 130 -2.87 7.80 -4.95
CA LEU A 130 -1.62 8.54 -5.11
C LEU A 130 -1.81 10.01 -4.74
N THR A 131 -2.90 10.65 -5.18
CA THR A 131 -3.23 12.04 -4.83
C THR A 131 -3.38 12.20 -3.32
N THR A 132 -4.06 11.26 -2.64
CA THR A 132 -4.19 11.24 -1.20
C THR A 132 -2.82 11.11 -0.51
N VAL A 133 -1.95 10.21 -0.98
CA VAL A 133 -0.59 10.03 -0.45
C VAL A 133 0.25 11.30 -0.64
N TYR A 134 0.20 11.93 -1.82
CA TYR A 134 0.93 13.18 -2.08
C TYR A 134 0.44 14.31 -1.18
N GLN A 135 -0.87 14.43 -0.98
CA GLN A 135 -1.42 15.42 -0.04
C GLN A 135 -0.88 15.21 1.38
N GLN A 136 -0.85 13.97 1.89
CA GLN A 136 -0.27 13.67 3.22
C GLN A 136 1.23 14.02 3.30
N LEU A 137 1.95 13.97 2.18
CA LEU A 137 3.34 14.43 2.08
C LEU A 137 3.48 15.95 1.94
N GLY A 138 2.38 16.71 1.87
CA GLY A 138 2.36 18.16 1.62
C GLY A 138 2.72 18.55 0.20
N ILE A 139 2.54 17.63 -0.77
CA ILE A 139 2.80 17.85 -2.18
C ILE A 139 1.46 18.06 -2.90
N ASN A 140 1.33 19.17 -3.63
CA ASN A 140 0.19 19.37 -4.51
C ASN A 140 0.35 18.48 -5.76
N ALA A 141 -0.55 17.53 -5.93
CA ALA A 141 -0.54 16.56 -7.03
C ALA A 141 -0.86 17.19 -8.40
N ASP A 142 -1.65 18.29 -8.40
CA ASP A 142 -2.01 19.03 -9.63
C ASP A 142 -0.84 19.87 -10.18
N LYS A 143 0.30 19.88 -9.49
CA LYS A 143 1.45 20.64 -9.90
C LYS A 143 2.05 20.08 -11.19
N GLU A 144 2.16 20.96 -12.17
CA GLU A 144 2.89 20.66 -13.40
C GLU A 144 4.42 20.79 -13.20
N LEU A 145 5.14 19.85 -13.75
CA LEU A 145 6.58 19.88 -13.91
C LEU A 145 6.93 20.11 -15.39
N MET A 146 7.95 20.88 -15.65
CA MET A 146 8.38 21.16 -17.03
C MET A 146 9.38 20.09 -17.49
N ALA A 147 8.97 19.28 -18.46
CA ALA A 147 9.87 18.36 -19.16
C ALA A 147 10.78 19.11 -20.13
N PRO A 148 11.87 18.49 -20.62
CA PRO A 148 12.68 19.03 -21.69
C PRO A 148 11.83 19.45 -22.90
N GLY A 149 12.07 20.63 -23.44
CA GLY A 149 11.27 21.22 -24.54
C GLY A 149 10.04 21.99 -24.05
N SER A 150 10.01 22.40 -22.78
CA SER A 150 8.93 23.22 -22.17
C SER A 150 7.54 22.58 -22.25
N ARG A 151 7.47 21.25 -22.22
CA ARG A 151 6.21 20.52 -22.15
C ARG A 151 5.80 20.35 -20.68
N PRO A 152 4.63 20.84 -20.25
CA PRO A 152 4.13 20.57 -18.92
C PRO A 152 3.76 19.08 -18.77
N ILE A 153 4.08 18.50 -17.62
CA ILE A 153 3.71 17.16 -17.21
C ILE A 153 3.16 17.28 -15.80
N GLU A 154 1.94 16.83 -15.58
CA GLU A 154 1.35 16.73 -14.26
C GLU A 154 2.06 15.66 -13.43
N ILE A 155 2.14 15.86 -12.11
CA ILE A 155 2.70 14.86 -11.19
C ILE A 155 1.79 13.62 -11.19
N ILE A 156 0.48 13.83 -11.17
CA ILE A 156 -0.54 12.80 -11.32
C ILE A 156 -1.56 13.32 -12.34
N ASP A 157 -1.89 12.50 -13.32
CA ASP A 157 -2.91 12.81 -14.34
C ASP A 157 -4.31 12.55 -13.76
N GLY A 158 -4.89 13.57 -13.16
CA GLY A 158 -6.16 13.49 -12.46
C GLY A 158 -6.04 12.83 -11.08
N GLY A 159 -7.18 12.51 -10.49
CA GLY A 159 -7.28 11.93 -9.15
C GLY A 159 -7.75 12.93 -8.10
N ASP A 160 -8.59 12.45 -7.23
CA ASP A 160 -9.15 13.21 -6.12
C ASP A 160 -8.61 12.70 -4.79
N VAL A 161 -8.50 13.59 -3.82
CA VAL A 161 -8.19 13.18 -2.44
C VAL A 161 -9.38 12.45 -1.84
N ILE A 162 -9.16 11.27 -1.31
CA ILE A 162 -10.18 10.49 -0.60
C ILE A 162 -10.34 11.12 0.79
N GLN A 163 -11.22 12.11 0.88
CA GLN A 163 -11.42 12.93 2.10
C GLN A 163 -11.86 12.07 3.30
N GLU A 164 -12.56 10.98 3.05
CA GLU A 164 -13.02 10.06 4.08
C GLU A 164 -11.84 9.38 4.82
N LEU A 165 -10.69 9.25 4.19
CA LEU A 165 -9.48 8.69 4.79
C LEU A 165 -8.71 9.69 5.65
N VAL A 166 -8.87 11.00 5.40
CA VAL A 166 -8.09 12.04 6.08
C VAL A 166 -8.72 12.37 7.45
N ALA A 167 -7.89 12.47 8.50
CA ALA A 167 -8.31 12.74 9.89
C ALA A 167 -8.57 14.22 10.15
#